data_5fdf226bdd34331fabf0a2f3905b7d62
#
_entry.id   5fdf226bdd34331fabf0a2f3905b7d62
#
_cell.length_a   1.000
_cell.length_b   1.000
_cell.length_c   1.000
_cell.angle_alpha   90.00
_cell.angle_beta   90.00
_cell.angle_gamma   90.00
#
_symmetry.space_group_name_H-M   'P 1'
#
loop_
_entity.id
_entity.type
_entity.pdbx_description
1 polymer ?
#
loop_
_entity_poly.entity_id
_entity_poly.type
_entity_poly.pdbx_seq_one_letter_code
_entity_poly.pdbx_strand_id
1 'polypeptide(L)'
;MKYRKAVALLLGMSVLLGSLTGCGSGEPAEEQGTQTAQKEGKEEAGQEEVPTIVIYNNSGAFSVTGAEAGSDESVYKEMQDYILQETGVKVEIIMPPSDGSAAAEKLNLLLAGGDQIDAWWGSWTDYASDGIILPLTDYVKAPEEQALYELWEPWGAWEGVTDTDGTIWAIPRMTDTTPYQVFVRNDWLELAGMEMPETMEELNEYLYKIKELDPYGNGETIPLMIEKGGSTDVLDRVESVFLGGYVETGNGKWLDPKDNKVKPEWIADGYVDFLKQLNRWYEDGIIHKESFTMDVDTIKRDLSKGCVGATAIWYSRIMQTEQILRESMPDFDRDKYTYVWGM
;
A
#
# COMPACT_ATOMS: atom_id res chain seq x y z
N MET A 1 2.93 -30.15 -40.10
CA MET A 1 2.00 -30.79 -39.14
C MET A 1 2.26 -32.29 -38.86
N LYS A 2 3.33 -32.90 -39.37
CA LYS A 2 3.64 -34.36 -39.13
C LYS A 2 4.66 -34.60 -38.01
N TYR A 3 5.36 -33.61 -37.54
CA TYR A 3 6.39 -33.77 -36.48
C TYR A 3 5.91 -33.56 -35.03
N ARG A 4 4.71 -32.98 -34.83
CA ARG A 4 4.15 -32.76 -33.49
C ARG A 4 3.56 -34.02 -32.83
N LYS A 5 3.22 -35.04 -33.61
CA LYS A 5 2.66 -36.30 -33.07
C LYS A 5 3.75 -37.33 -32.68
N ALA A 6 4.95 -37.17 -33.15
CA ALA A 6 6.07 -38.08 -32.83
C ALA A 6 6.77 -37.76 -31.53
N VAL A 7 6.75 -36.49 -31.11
CA VAL A 7 7.37 -36.03 -29.84
C VAL A 7 6.51 -36.37 -28.62
N ALA A 8 5.18 -36.41 -28.79
CA ALA A 8 4.26 -36.78 -27.72
C ALA A 8 4.30 -38.28 -27.36
N LEU A 9 4.70 -39.13 -28.31
CA LEU A 9 4.80 -40.58 -28.07
C LEU A 9 6.11 -40.99 -27.41
N LEU A 10 7.17 -40.20 -27.53
CA LEU A 10 8.48 -40.48 -26.91
C LEU A 10 8.55 -40.02 -25.45
N LEU A 11 7.75 -39.02 -25.05
CA LEU A 11 7.64 -38.55 -23.66
C LEU A 11 6.74 -39.44 -22.79
N GLY A 12 5.80 -40.15 -23.38
CA GLY A 12 4.92 -41.09 -22.68
C GLY A 12 5.57 -42.45 -22.30
N MET A 13 6.71 -42.79 -22.90
CA MET A 13 7.35 -44.10 -22.72
C MET A 13 8.53 -44.08 -21.72
N SER A 14 8.95 -42.89 -21.27
CA SER A 14 10.05 -42.71 -20.30
C SER A 14 9.63 -42.71 -18.82
N VAL A 15 8.33 -42.68 -18.53
CA VAL A 15 7.80 -42.69 -17.16
C VAL A 15 7.45 -44.07 -16.64
N LEU A 16 7.45 -45.11 -17.49
CA LEU A 16 7.02 -46.47 -17.15
C LEU A 16 8.16 -47.48 -16.85
N LEU A 17 9.41 -47.04 -16.78
CA LEU A 17 10.57 -47.91 -16.56
C LEU A 17 11.40 -47.61 -15.31
N GLY A 18 10.89 -46.84 -14.37
CA GLY A 18 11.61 -46.40 -13.18
C GLY A 18 11.19 -47.00 -11.83
N SER A 19 10.36 -48.06 -11.79
CA SER A 19 9.88 -48.61 -10.52
C SER A 19 10.02 -50.13 -10.40
N LEU A 20 11.27 -50.60 -10.37
CA LEU A 20 11.58 -51.95 -9.89
C LEU A 20 13.08 -52.00 -9.54
N THR A 21 13.46 -51.59 -8.32
CA THR A 21 14.53 -52.19 -7.51
C THR A 21 14.69 -51.41 -6.20
N GLY A 22 14.48 -52.10 -5.10
CA GLY A 22 14.79 -51.56 -3.75
C GLY A 22 14.06 -52.31 -2.65
N CYS A 23 14.43 -53.57 -2.41
CA CYS A 23 14.14 -54.28 -1.15
C CYS A 23 14.92 -53.65 0.00
N GLY A 24 14.23 -53.31 1.10
CA GLY A 24 14.85 -52.96 2.40
C GLY A 24 13.77 -52.97 3.48
N SER A 25 13.87 -53.89 4.38
CA SER A 25 13.04 -54.27 5.51
C SER A 25 12.74 -53.14 6.50
N GLY A 26 11.51 -53.03 6.97
CA GLY A 26 11.07 -52.20 8.13
C GLY A 26 9.58 -52.28 8.33
N GLU A 27 9.14 -52.63 9.50
CA GLU A 27 7.83 -53.05 9.98
C GLU A 27 6.63 -52.13 9.66
N PRO A 28 5.38 -52.64 9.75
CA PRO A 28 4.20 -52.01 9.14
C PRO A 28 3.55 -50.98 10.07
N ALA A 29 3.25 -49.81 9.52
CA ALA A 29 2.31 -48.86 10.10
C ALA A 29 0.96 -48.99 9.42
N GLU A 30 -0.08 -48.98 10.21
CA GLU A 30 -1.48 -49.26 9.90
C GLU A 30 -2.06 -48.43 8.74
N GLU A 31 -2.72 -49.12 7.83
CA GLU A 31 -3.61 -48.56 6.83
C GLU A 31 -4.85 -47.94 7.47
N GLN A 32 -5.00 -46.65 7.39
CA GLN A 32 -6.30 -46.02 7.55
C GLN A 32 -6.97 -45.91 6.17
N GLY A 33 -7.95 -46.78 5.98
CA GLY A 33 -8.75 -46.86 4.78
C GLY A 33 -9.57 -45.64 4.50
N THR A 34 -9.47 -45.13 3.29
CA THR A 34 -10.36 -44.13 2.70
C THR A 34 -11.74 -44.77 2.51
N GLN A 35 -12.67 -44.51 3.40
CA GLN A 35 -14.09 -44.84 3.20
C GLN A 35 -14.72 -43.76 2.33
N THR A 36 -15.06 -44.12 1.12
CA THR A 36 -16.01 -43.37 0.28
C THR A 36 -17.38 -43.49 0.91
N ALA A 37 -17.82 -42.48 1.67
CA ALA A 37 -19.17 -42.42 2.20
C ALA A 37 -20.12 -41.96 1.08
N GLN A 38 -20.93 -42.87 0.57
CA GLN A 38 -22.17 -42.52 -0.13
C GLN A 38 -23.09 -41.83 0.86
N LYS A 39 -23.33 -40.53 0.64
CA LYS A 39 -24.37 -39.76 1.36
C LYS A 39 -25.73 -40.16 0.75
N GLU A 40 -26.46 -40.96 1.49
CA GLU A 40 -27.92 -41.08 1.34
C GLU A 40 -28.55 -39.74 1.72
N GLY A 41 -29.40 -39.21 0.84
CA GLY A 41 -30.12 -37.96 1.07
C GLY A 41 -31.06 -38.07 2.26
N LYS A 42 -30.82 -37.22 3.23
CA LYS A 42 -31.86 -36.71 4.14
C LYS A 42 -32.05 -35.23 3.80
N GLU A 43 -33.21 -34.90 3.26
CA GLU A 43 -33.71 -33.52 3.25
C GLU A 43 -33.82 -33.04 4.71
N GLU A 44 -32.80 -32.32 5.17
CA GLU A 44 -32.91 -31.45 6.31
C GLU A 44 -33.45 -30.10 5.85
N ALA A 45 -34.49 -29.63 6.50
CA ALA A 45 -35.12 -28.33 6.28
C ALA A 45 -34.05 -27.23 6.24
N GLY A 46 -34.09 -26.40 5.19
CA GLY A 46 -33.09 -25.41 4.85
C GLY A 46 -32.81 -24.44 6.03
N GLN A 47 -31.66 -24.58 6.61
CA GLN A 47 -30.95 -23.42 7.14
C GLN A 47 -30.46 -22.66 5.90
N GLU A 48 -30.92 -21.44 5.68
CA GLU A 48 -30.34 -20.54 4.69
C GLU A 48 -28.86 -20.46 5.00
N GLU A 49 -28.04 -20.93 4.05
CA GLU A 49 -26.59 -20.90 4.17
C GLU A 49 -26.19 -19.43 4.16
N VAL A 50 -25.56 -18.95 5.23
CA VAL A 50 -25.12 -17.57 5.35
C VAL A 50 -24.10 -17.29 4.26
N PRO A 51 -24.35 -16.33 3.36
CA PRO A 51 -23.42 -16.03 2.29
C PRO A 51 -22.07 -15.58 2.87
N THR A 52 -20.99 -16.09 2.30
CA THR A 52 -19.63 -15.78 2.75
C THR A 52 -18.87 -15.09 1.62
N ILE A 53 -18.27 -13.95 1.93
CA ILE A 53 -17.36 -13.21 1.07
C ILE A 53 -15.93 -13.43 1.56
N VAL A 54 -15.05 -13.85 0.66
CA VAL A 54 -13.63 -14.08 0.92
C VAL A 54 -12.81 -12.94 0.34
N ILE A 55 -12.10 -12.21 1.18
CA ILE A 55 -11.30 -11.05 0.81
C ILE A 55 -9.81 -11.38 0.95
N TYR A 56 -9.04 -11.23 -0.13
CA TYR A 56 -7.59 -11.25 -0.08
C TYR A 56 -7.07 -9.85 0.28
N ASN A 57 -6.63 -9.67 1.53
CA ASN A 57 -6.35 -8.35 2.10
C ASN A 57 -4.94 -7.82 1.79
N ASN A 58 -4.61 -7.69 0.53
CA ASN A 58 -3.31 -7.14 0.12
C ASN A 58 -3.20 -5.60 0.21
N SER A 59 -4.25 -4.92 0.65
CA SER A 59 -4.23 -3.47 0.92
C SER A 59 -3.88 -3.10 2.35
N GLY A 60 -3.89 -4.08 3.26
CA GLY A 60 -3.80 -3.83 4.70
C GLY A 60 -5.04 -3.13 5.30
N ALA A 61 -6.09 -2.90 4.51
CA ALA A 61 -7.26 -2.13 4.94
C ALA A 61 -8.01 -2.75 6.13
N PHE A 62 -7.99 -4.07 6.25
CA PHE A 62 -8.54 -4.81 7.38
C PHE A 62 -7.45 -5.31 8.34
N SER A 63 -6.23 -4.89 8.18
CA SER A 63 -5.25 -5.06 9.23
C SER A 63 -5.66 -4.13 10.36
N VAL A 64 -6.53 -4.62 11.22
CA VAL A 64 -6.63 -4.09 12.56
C VAL A 64 -5.19 -4.14 13.06
N THR A 65 -4.64 -2.98 13.32
CA THR A 65 -3.25 -2.74 13.66
C THR A 65 -2.70 -3.89 14.50
N GLY A 66 -1.87 -4.72 13.89
CA GLY A 66 -1.20 -5.80 14.59
C GLY A 66 -1.58 -7.21 14.17
N ALA A 67 -2.39 -7.48 13.14
CA ALA A 67 -2.53 -8.84 12.60
C ALA A 67 -1.18 -9.42 12.13
N GLU A 68 -0.16 -8.59 11.96
CA GLU A 68 1.20 -9.02 11.64
C GLU A 68 1.98 -9.54 12.85
N ALA A 69 1.67 -9.13 14.08
CA ALA A 69 2.34 -9.62 15.28
C ALA A 69 1.51 -9.33 16.54
N GLY A 70 0.50 -10.14 16.80
CA GLY A 70 -0.17 -10.12 18.10
C GLY A 70 -1.33 -9.14 18.22
N SER A 71 -2.04 -8.87 17.13
CA SER A 71 -3.35 -8.24 17.21
C SER A 71 -4.29 -9.12 18.00
N ASP A 72 -5.07 -8.47 18.80
CA ASP A 72 -6.09 -9.12 19.59
C ASP A 72 -7.14 -9.78 18.65
N GLU A 73 -7.07 -11.10 18.50
CA GLU A 73 -8.04 -11.88 17.71
C GLU A 73 -9.48 -11.53 18.09
N SER A 74 -9.71 -11.01 19.30
CA SER A 74 -11.03 -10.61 19.77
C SER A 74 -11.59 -9.42 18.99
N VAL A 75 -10.76 -8.42 18.64
CA VAL A 75 -11.20 -7.25 17.88
C VAL A 75 -11.56 -7.63 16.45
N TYR A 76 -10.77 -8.51 15.84
CA TYR A 76 -11.06 -9.03 14.51
C TYR A 76 -12.37 -9.82 14.48
N LYS A 77 -12.57 -10.68 15.47
CA LYS A 77 -13.81 -11.43 15.61
C LYS A 77 -15.01 -10.52 15.87
N GLU A 78 -14.87 -9.52 16.73
CA GLU A 78 -15.92 -8.54 17.01
C GLU A 78 -16.34 -7.78 15.74
N MET A 79 -15.36 -7.38 14.91
CA MET A 79 -15.64 -6.75 13.62
C MET A 79 -16.39 -7.69 12.66
N GLN A 80 -15.99 -8.95 12.55
CA GLN A 80 -16.68 -9.92 11.71
C GLN A 80 -18.11 -10.19 12.21
N ASP A 81 -18.30 -10.33 13.53
CA ASP A 81 -19.61 -10.53 14.14
C ASP A 81 -20.52 -9.31 13.91
N TYR A 82 -19.98 -8.09 13.99
CA TYR A 82 -20.69 -6.86 13.66
C TYR A 82 -21.12 -6.80 12.19
N ILE A 83 -20.22 -7.08 11.26
CA ILE A 83 -20.54 -7.11 9.82
C ILE A 83 -21.64 -8.14 9.56
N LEU A 84 -21.53 -9.34 10.12
CA LEU A 84 -22.53 -10.38 9.96
C LEU A 84 -23.90 -9.94 10.50
N GLN A 85 -23.91 -9.28 11.65
CA GLN A 85 -25.15 -8.79 12.26
C GLN A 85 -25.82 -7.72 11.41
N GLU A 86 -25.06 -6.78 10.86
CA GLU A 86 -25.60 -5.64 10.10
C GLU A 86 -25.97 -6.00 8.65
N THR A 87 -25.26 -6.95 8.06
CA THR A 87 -25.40 -7.25 6.62
C THR A 87 -25.99 -8.62 6.32
N GLY A 88 -25.98 -9.54 7.28
CA GLY A 88 -26.31 -10.95 7.05
C GLY A 88 -25.24 -11.71 6.25
N VAL A 89 -24.07 -11.12 6.01
CA VAL A 89 -22.97 -11.70 5.23
C VAL A 89 -21.78 -11.96 6.13
N LYS A 90 -21.21 -13.16 6.03
CA LYS A 90 -19.94 -13.51 6.67
C LYS A 90 -18.77 -13.02 5.82
N VAL A 91 -17.77 -12.41 6.45
CA VAL A 91 -16.54 -12.01 5.79
C VAL A 91 -15.39 -12.86 6.29
N GLU A 92 -14.69 -13.50 5.37
CA GLU A 92 -13.43 -14.20 5.64
C GLU A 92 -12.28 -13.41 5.00
N ILE A 93 -11.17 -13.27 5.73
CA ILE A 93 -10.02 -12.49 5.27
C ILE A 93 -8.79 -13.39 5.17
N ILE A 94 -8.21 -13.43 3.98
CA ILE A 94 -6.94 -14.09 3.73
C ILE A 94 -5.83 -13.04 3.79
N MET A 95 -4.92 -13.19 4.76
CA MET A 95 -3.76 -12.32 4.88
C MET A 95 -2.66 -12.72 3.90
N PRO A 96 -2.12 -11.77 3.14
CA PRO A 96 -0.99 -12.01 2.25
C PRO A 96 0.33 -12.14 3.05
N PRO A 97 1.41 -12.64 2.43
CA PRO A 97 2.76 -12.38 2.90
C PRO A 97 3.05 -10.88 2.98
N SER A 98 3.98 -10.48 3.86
CA SER A 98 4.38 -9.07 4.03
C SER A 98 5.16 -8.52 2.83
N ASP A 99 5.82 -9.38 2.06
CA ASP A 99 6.48 -9.01 0.81
C ASP A 99 5.46 -8.86 -0.33
N GLY A 100 5.48 -7.72 -1.02
CA GLY A 100 4.49 -7.40 -2.07
C GLY A 100 4.55 -8.34 -3.27
N SER A 101 5.73 -8.82 -3.66
CA SER A 101 5.88 -9.77 -4.77
C SER A 101 5.32 -11.13 -4.39
N ALA A 102 5.66 -11.62 -3.19
CA ALA A 102 5.11 -12.87 -2.67
C ALA A 102 3.60 -12.79 -2.45
N ALA A 103 3.06 -11.62 -2.07
CA ALA A 103 1.62 -11.41 -1.97
C ALA A 103 0.93 -11.53 -3.33
N ALA A 104 1.48 -10.92 -4.39
CA ALA A 104 0.94 -11.03 -5.74
C ALA A 104 1.00 -12.47 -6.28
N GLU A 105 2.12 -13.16 -6.07
CA GLU A 105 2.27 -14.57 -6.46
C GLU A 105 1.24 -15.46 -5.75
N LYS A 106 1.03 -15.26 -4.45
CA LYS A 106 0.04 -16.02 -3.68
C LYS A 106 -1.37 -15.79 -4.20
N LEU A 107 -1.76 -14.54 -4.50
CA LEU A 107 -3.06 -14.23 -5.09
C LEU A 107 -3.25 -14.97 -6.42
N ASN A 108 -2.27 -14.87 -7.31
CA ASN A 108 -2.34 -15.54 -8.61
C ASN A 108 -2.44 -17.07 -8.49
N LEU A 109 -1.77 -17.68 -7.51
CA LEU A 109 -1.89 -19.11 -7.24
C LEU A 109 -3.27 -19.50 -6.73
N LEU A 110 -3.88 -18.72 -5.84
CA LEU A 110 -5.23 -18.96 -5.33
C LEU A 110 -6.26 -18.83 -6.46
N LEU A 111 -6.19 -17.77 -7.26
CA LEU A 111 -7.07 -17.58 -8.42
C LEU A 111 -6.93 -18.71 -9.45
N ALA A 112 -5.71 -19.12 -9.77
CA ALA A 112 -5.44 -20.22 -10.69
C ALA A 112 -5.87 -21.59 -10.12
N GLY A 113 -5.85 -21.76 -8.80
CA GLY A 113 -6.32 -22.94 -8.08
C GLY A 113 -7.83 -23.09 -8.05
N GLY A 114 -8.56 -22.02 -8.34
CA GLY A 114 -10.02 -21.98 -8.23
C GLY A 114 -10.50 -21.81 -6.79
N ASP A 115 -9.64 -21.31 -5.89
CA ASP A 115 -10.05 -20.93 -4.56
C ASP A 115 -11.04 -19.77 -4.62
N GLN A 116 -11.99 -19.75 -3.70
CA GLN A 116 -12.93 -18.63 -3.60
C GLN A 116 -12.18 -17.39 -3.14
N ILE A 117 -12.09 -16.39 -4.01
CA ILE A 117 -11.62 -15.03 -3.72
C ILE A 117 -12.61 -14.07 -4.35
N ASP A 118 -13.37 -13.37 -3.54
CA ASP A 118 -14.44 -12.51 -4.03
C ASP A 118 -13.96 -11.06 -4.22
N ALA A 119 -12.94 -10.63 -3.46
CA ALA A 119 -12.40 -9.28 -3.60
C ALA A 119 -10.91 -9.22 -3.19
N TRP A 120 -10.20 -8.30 -3.84
CA TRP A 120 -8.83 -7.92 -3.49
C TRP A 120 -8.53 -6.51 -3.96
N TRP A 121 -7.40 -5.98 -3.52
CA TRP A 121 -6.90 -4.69 -3.97
C TRP A 121 -5.94 -4.84 -5.15
N GLY A 122 -6.17 -4.11 -6.24
CA GLY A 122 -5.28 -4.17 -7.39
C GLY A 122 -5.73 -3.38 -8.60
N SER A 123 -4.93 -3.45 -9.68
CA SER A 123 -5.29 -2.88 -10.97
C SER A 123 -6.36 -3.77 -11.64
N TRP A 124 -7.48 -3.18 -12.00
CA TRP A 124 -8.53 -3.91 -12.73
C TRP A 124 -8.08 -4.33 -14.14
N THR A 125 -7.20 -3.55 -14.77
CA THR A 125 -6.73 -3.81 -16.14
C THR A 125 -6.02 -5.14 -16.31
N ASP A 126 -5.32 -5.59 -15.24
CA ASP A 126 -4.56 -6.83 -15.27
C ASP A 126 -5.46 -8.08 -15.27
N TYR A 127 -6.69 -7.96 -14.76
CA TYR A 127 -7.59 -9.09 -14.55
C TYR A 127 -8.85 -9.05 -15.45
N ALA A 128 -9.24 -7.87 -15.93
CA ALA A 128 -10.42 -7.71 -16.79
C ALA A 128 -10.25 -8.41 -18.15
N SER A 129 -9.08 -8.25 -18.79
CA SER A 129 -8.78 -8.86 -20.08
C SER A 129 -8.78 -10.40 -20.05
N ASP A 130 -8.44 -10.97 -18.90
CA ASP A 130 -8.36 -12.40 -18.69
C ASP A 130 -9.70 -13.02 -18.20
N GLY A 131 -10.71 -12.15 -17.98
CA GLY A 131 -12.05 -12.58 -17.53
C GLY A 131 -12.06 -13.10 -16.08
N ILE A 132 -11.10 -12.67 -15.26
CA ILE A 132 -10.98 -13.10 -13.87
C ILE A 132 -11.93 -12.32 -12.97
N ILE A 133 -12.21 -11.05 -13.30
CA ILE A 133 -13.14 -10.19 -12.57
C ILE A 133 -14.43 -9.95 -13.34
N LEU A 134 -15.50 -9.67 -12.61
CA LEU A 134 -16.81 -9.39 -13.19
C LEU A 134 -16.94 -7.93 -13.62
N PRO A 135 -17.64 -7.62 -14.74
CA PRO A 135 -18.08 -6.28 -15.03
C PRO A 135 -19.13 -5.85 -13.98
N LEU A 136 -18.94 -4.68 -13.37
CA LEU A 136 -19.76 -4.21 -12.27
C LEU A 136 -20.81 -3.17 -12.66
N THR A 137 -20.85 -2.73 -13.93
CA THR A 137 -21.70 -1.62 -14.39
C THR A 137 -23.15 -1.77 -13.96
N ASP A 138 -23.76 -2.94 -14.21
CA ASP A 138 -25.18 -3.17 -13.92
C ASP A 138 -25.45 -3.27 -12.41
N TYR A 139 -24.45 -3.71 -11.64
CA TYR A 139 -24.55 -3.81 -10.18
C TYR A 139 -24.45 -2.45 -9.51
N VAL A 140 -23.38 -1.68 -9.79
CA VAL A 140 -23.13 -0.40 -9.10
C VAL A 140 -24.09 0.72 -9.55
N LYS A 141 -24.73 0.59 -10.71
CA LYS A 141 -25.76 1.51 -11.21
C LYS A 141 -27.19 1.04 -10.93
N ALA A 142 -27.36 -0.10 -10.27
CA ALA A 142 -28.67 -0.55 -9.86
C ALA A 142 -29.30 0.45 -8.88
N PRO A 143 -30.63 0.67 -8.91
CA PRO A 143 -31.28 1.64 -8.02
C PRO A 143 -31.06 1.38 -6.53
N GLU A 144 -30.93 0.12 -6.14
CA GLU A 144 -30.62 -0.31 -4.76
C GLU A 144 -29.19 0.03 -4.34
N GLU A 145 -28.26 0.20 -5.27
CA GLU A 145 -26.85 0.51 -5.03
C GLU A 145 -26.51 1.99 -5.28
N GLN A 146 -27.52 2.83 -5.49
CA GLN A 146 -27.33 4.25 -5.80
C GLN A 146 -26.45 4.97 -4.77
N ALA A 147 -26.56 4.64 -3.49
CA ALA A 147 -25.76 5.25 -2.44
C ALA A 147 -24.26 4.97 -2.61
N LEU A 148 -23.88 3.77 -3.08
CA LEU A 148 -22.48 3.44 -3.38
C LEU A 148 -22.00 4.24 -4.60
N TYR A 149 -22.82 4.33 -5.64
CA TYR A 149 -22.47 5.09 -6.84
C TYR A 149 -22.27 6.57 -6.55
N GLU A 150 -23.23 7.19 -5.85
CA GLU A 150 -23.20 8.60 -5.48
C GLU A 150 -22.06 8.97 -4.52
N LEU A 151 -21.56 8.01 -3.74
CA LEU A 151 -20.42 8.23 -2.84
C LEU A 151 -19.16 8.68 -3.60
N TRP A 152 -18.93 8.10 -4.77
CA TRP A 152 -17.70 8.31 -5.54
C TRP A 152 -17.88 9.20 -6.76
N GLU A 153 -19.12 9.45 -7.20
CA GLU A 153 -19.42 10.25 -8.37
C GLU A 153 -18.89 11.70 -8.28
N PRO A 154 -19.05 12.42 -7.16
CA PRO A 154 -18.58 13.81 -7.06
C PRO A 154 -17.06 13.98 -7.21
N TRP A 155 -16.32 12.90 -7.01
CA TRP A 155 -14.85 12.88 -7.10
C TRP A 155 -14.35 12.45 -8.48
N GLY A 156 -15.22 12.12 -9.42
CA GLY A 156 -14.83 11.53 -10.69
C GLY A 156 -14.16 10.16 -10.56
N ALA A 157 -14.29 9.49 -9.42
CA ALA A 157 -13.55 8.28 -9.10
C ALA A 157 -13.88 7.10 -10.00
N TRP A 158 -15.09 7.07 -10.54
CA TRP A 158 -15.53 6.02 -11.45
C TRP A 158 -14.77 6.02 -12.77
N GLU A 159 -14.23 7.16 -13.21
CA GLU A 159 -13.43 7.24 -14.44
C GLU A 159 -12.21 6.35 -14.40
N GLY A 160 -11.54 6.28 -13.24
CA GLY A 160 -10.32 5.46 -13.04
C GLY A 160 -10.56 3.94 -13.10
N VAL A 161 -11.79 3.50 -12.96
CA VAL A 161 -12.19 2.08 -12.95
C VAL A 161 -13.14 1.70 -14.08
N THR A 162 -13.35 2.63 -15.04
CA THR A 162 -14.19 2.46 -16.21
C THR A 162 -13.33 2.31 -17.46
N ASP A 163 -13.63 1.30 -18.25
CA ASP A 163 -12.98 1.07 -19.54
C ASP A 163 -13.48 2.05 -20.60
N THR A 164 -12.81 2.09 -21.75
CA THR A 164 -13.12 2.94 -22.90
C THR A 164 -14.49 2.67 -23.53
N ASP A 165 -15.06 1.50 -23.31
CA ASP A 165 -16.42 1.14 -23.74
C ASP A 165 -17.50 1.48 -22.70
N GLY A 166 -17.12 2.02 -21.55
CA GLY A 166 -18.02 2.42 -20.46
C GLY A 166 -18.29 1.33 -19.43
N THR A 167 -17.60 0.18 -19.50
CA THR A 167 -17.71 -0.90 -18.52
C THR A 167 -16.96 -0.54 -17.24
N ILE A 168 -17.64 -0.60 -16.11
CA ILE A 168 -17.03 -0.45 -14.76
C ILE A 168 -16.53 -1.81 -14.30
N TRP A 169 -15.24 -1.88 -13.95
CA TRP A 169 -14.56 -3.12 -13.59
C TRP A 169 -14.18 -3.24 -12.11
N ALA A 170 -14.23 -2.15 -11.37
CA ALA A 170 -13.88 -2.18 -9.97
C ALA A 170 -14.67 -1.12 -9.18
N ILE A 171 -14.70 -1.26 -7.85
CA ILE A 171 -15.16 -0.20 -6.96
C ILE A 171 -13.95 0.71 -6.68
N PRO A 172 -14.05 2.02 -6.96
CA PRO A 172 -12.95 2.93 -6.75
C PRO A 172 -12.62 3.10 -5.27
N ARG A 173 -11.37 3.41 -4.98
CA ARG A 173 -10.95 3.92 -3.69
C ARG A 173 -10.26 5.25 -3.90
N MET A 174 -10.76 6.26 -3.26
CA MET A 174 -10.09 7.55 -3.18
C MET A 174 -9.88 7.94 -1.72
N THR A 175 -8.87 8.75 -1.49
CA THR A 175 -8.71 9.51 -0.25
C THR A 175 -8.65 10.97 -0.66
N ASP A 176 -9.28 11.80 0.11
CA ASP A 176 -9.27 13.27 -0.04
C ASP A 176 -7.98 13.90 0.51
N THR A 177 -7.08 13.08 1.01
CA THR A 177 -5.82 13.53 1.60
C THR A 177 -4.64 13.00 0.80
N THR A 178 -3.66 13.86 0.58
CA THR A 178 -2.34 13.45 0.10
C THR A 178 -1.64 12.69 1.20
N PRO A 179 -1.31 11.41 1.02
CA PRO A 179 -0.76 10.59 2.09
C PRO A 179 0.66 11.00 2.51
N TYR A 180 1.45 11.55 1.59
CA TYR A 180 2.78 12.09 1.84
C TYR A 180 2.71 13.60 1.85
N GLN A 181 3.25 14.19 2.91
CA GLN A 181 3.18 15.62 3.15
C GLN A 181 4.48 16.09 3.81
N VAL A 182 4.74 17.37 3.72
CA VAL A 182 5.79 18.01 4.51
C VAL A 182 5.20 18.43 5.85
N PHE A 183 5.81 17.96 6.92
CA PHE A 183 5.50 18.38 8.27
C PHE A 183 6.64 19.20 8.81
N VAL A 184 6.33 20.33 9.42
CA VAL A 184 7.29 21.30 9.94
C VAL A 184 7.11 21.43 11.46
N ARG A 185 8.21 21.55 12.17
CA ARG A 185 8.25 21.67 13.61
C ARG A 185 7.75 23.05 14.06
N ASN A 186 6.64 23.11 14.79
CA ASN A 186 5.97 24.37 15.11
C ASN A 186 6.82 25.28 15.99
N ASP A 187 7.42 24.74 17.06
CA ASP A 187 8.31 25.48 17.94
C ASP A 187 9.56 26.04 17.23
N TRP A 188 10.01 25.38 16.18
CA TRP A 188 11.15 25.84 15.38
C TRP A 188 10.77 26.89 14.35
N LEU A 189 9.51 26.91 13.88
CA LEU A 189 8.97 28.03 13.11
C LEU A 189 8.97 29.30 13.97
N GLU A 190 8.47 29.21 15.20
CA GLU A 190 8.49 30.33 16.14
C GLU A 190 9.92 30.82 16.44
N LEU A 191 10.86 29.87 16.67
CA LEU A 191 12.26 30.16 16.89
C LEU A 191 12.91 30.86 15.69
N ALA A 192 12.54 30.40 14.48
CA ALA A 192 12.99 31.02 13.23
C ALA A 192 12.33 32.37 12.96
N GLY A 193 11.23 32.70 13.65
CA GLY A 193 10.42 33.90 13.38
C GLY A 193 9.79 33.83 11.99
N MET A 194 9.36 32.64 11.57
CA MET A 194 8.76 32.39 10.28
C MET A 194 7.33 31.87 10.43
N GLU A 195 6.49 32.19 9.47
CA GLU A 195 5.20 31.56 9.30
C GLU A 195 5.37 30.19 8.61
N MET A 196 4.28 29.41 8.56
CA MET A 196 4.26 28.13 7.86
C MET A 196 4.62 28.33 6.38
N PRO A 197 5.61 27.61 5.85
CA PRO A 197 5.96 27.69 4.44
C PRO A 197 4.80 27.25 3.53
N GLU A 198 4.48 28.07 2.55
CA GLU A 198 3.46 27.80 1.52
C GLU A 198 4.10 27.57 0.14
N THR A 199 5.40 27.87 0.01
CA THR A 199 6.15 27.74 -1.24
C THR A 199 7.45 26.98 -1.03
N MET A 200 8.02 26.45 -2.12
CA MET A 200 9.34 25.80 -2.09
C MET A 200 10.46 26.77 -1.67
N GLU A 201 10.34 28.03 -2.00
CA GLU A 201 11.28 29.08 -1.61
C GLU A 201 11.24 29.32 -0.11
N GLU A 202 10.07 29.44 0.48
CA GLU A 202 9.89 29.63 1.93
C GLU A 202 10.33 28.38 2.71
N LEU A 203 10.02 27.19 2.22
CA LEU A 203 10.52 25.95 2.80
C LEU A 203 12.05 25.91 2.77
N ASN A 204 12.65 26.27 1.64
CA ASN A 204 14.10 26.32 1.50
C ASN A 204 14.72 27.34 2.50
N GLU A 205 14.12 28.53 2.65
CA GLU A 205 14.57 29.53 3.63
C GLU A 205 14.50 28.96 5.06
N TYR A 206 13.38 28.35 5.44
CA TYR A 206 13.21 27.71 6.74
C TYR A 206 14.28 26.65 7.00
N LEU A 207 14.52 25.74 6.07
CA LEU A 207 15.46 24.63 6.23
C LEU A 207 16.89 25.12 6.47
N TYR A 208 17.35 26.13 5.70
CA TYR A 208 18.68 26.70 5.89
C TYR A 208 18.78 27.47 7.21
N LYS A 209 17.73 28.18 7.61
CA LYS A 209 17.69 28.91 8.87
C LYS A 209 17.74 27.97 10.08
N ILE A 210 17.00 26.85 10.04
CA ILE A 210 17.05 25.83 11.09
C ILE A 210 18.43 25.18 11.16
N LYS A 211 19.08 24.95 10.04
CA LYS A 211 20.45 24.46 10.03
C LYS A 211 21.41 25.44 10.70
N GLU A 212 21.28 26.75 10.42
CA GLU A 212 22.13 27.79 11.03
C GLU A 212 21.89 27.94 12.54
N LEU A 213 20.61 27.90 12.97
CA LEU A 213 20.22 28.06 14.37
C LEU A 213 20.59 26.86 15.23
N ASP A 214 20.70 25.66 14.63
CA ASP A 214 20.98 24.40 15.34
C ASP A 214 20.14 24.21 16.61
N PRO A 215 18.79 24.20 16.54
CA PRO A 215 17.93 24.23 17.73
C PRO A 215 18.10 23.01 18.65
N TYR A 216 18.46 21.86 18.10
CA TYR A 216 18.76 20.68 18.90
C TYR A 216 20.14 20.77 19.55
N GLY A 217 21.09 21.44 18.91
CA GLY A 217 22.43 21.70 19.42
C GLY A 217 23.46 20.66 19.00
N ASN A 218 24.73 20.99 19.25
CA ASN A 218 25.90 20.15 18.95
C ASN A 218 26.09 19.79 17.46
N GLY A 219 25.44 20.48 16.54
CA GLY A 219 25.43 20.15 15.11
C GLY A 219 24.63 18.91 14.78
N GLU A 220 23.73 18.48 15.65
CA GLU A 220 22.92 17.29 15.49
C GLU A 220 21.50 17.61 14.99
N THR A 221 21.18 18.88 14.72
CA THR A 221 19.94 19.28 14.06
C THR A 221 19.85 18.70 12.66
N ILE A 222 18.75 18.02 12.35
CA ILE A 222 18.42 17.51 11.03
C ILE A 222 17.37 18.46 10.44
N PRO A 223 17.72 19.36 9.50
CA PRO A 223 16.75 20.30 8.96
C PRO A 223 15.60 19.61 8.22
N LEU A 224 15.91 18.62 7.38
CA LEU A 224 14.92 17.85 6.62
C LEU A 224 15.23 16.35 6.67
N MET A 225 14.26 15.57 7.09
CA MET A 225 14.27 14.12 7.02
C MET A 225 13.27 13.63 5.99
N ILE A 226 13.65 12.68 5.17
CA ILE A 226 12.83 12.11 4.10
C ILE A 226 12.71 10.60 4.30
N GLU A 227 11.49 10.09 4.26
CA GLU A 227 11.26 8.65 4.29
C GLU A 227 11.54 8.05 2.92
N LYS A 228 12.45 7.06 2.85
CA LYS A 228 12.71 6.30 1.63
C LYS A 228 11.47 5.54 1.13
N GLY A 229 10.59 5.12 2.04
CA GLY A 229 9.47 4.25 1.70
C GLY A 229 9.87 2.80 1.46
N GLY A 230 8.89 1.97 1.10
CA GLY A 230 9.10 0.55 0.77
C GLY A 230 9.40 0.29 -0.70
N SER A 231 9.48 1.33 -1.53
CA SER A 231 9.79 1.23 -2.96
C SER A 231 11.26 0.90 -3.19
N THR A 232 11.57 0.26 -4.32
CA THR A 232 12.93 0.10 -4.83
C THR A 232 13.49 1.41 -5.38
N ASP A 233 12.61 2.34 -5.74
CA ASP A 233 12.97 3.68 -6.17
C ASP A 233 13.17 4.59 -4.95
N VAL A 234 14.40 5.03 -4.75
CA VAL A 234 14.76 5.90 -3.62
C VAL A 234 14.21 7.32 -3.75
N LEU A 235 13.82 7.73 -4.96
CA LEU A 235 13.26 9.05 -5.23
C LEU A 235 11.74 9.09 -5.14
N ASP A 236 11.05 7.95 -5.21
CA ASP A 236 9.59 7.84 -5.24
C ASP A 236 8.89 8.73 -4.18
N ARG A 237 9.40 8.76 -2.95
CA ARG A 237 8.84 9.58 -1.87
C ARG A 237 9.17 11.06 -2.01
N VAL A 238 10.37 11.35 -2.48
CA VAL A 238 10.84 12.71 -2.69
C VAL A 238 10.10 13.36 -3.85
N GLU A 239 9.90 12.62 -4.93
CA GLU A 239 9.13 13.05 -6.09
C GLU A 239 7.66 13.30 -5.73
N SER A 240 7.03 12.37 -5.01
CA SER A 240 5.63 12.52 -4.63
C SER A 240 5.33 13.72 -3.73
N VAL A 241 6.35 14.27 -3.05
CA VAL A 241 6.19 15.43 -2.17
C VAL A 241 6.67 16.73 -2.82
N PHE A 242 7.84 16.71 -3.48
CA PHE A 242 8.52 17.95 -3.90
C PHE A 242 8.50 18.20 -5.40
N LEU A 243 8.32 17.17 -6.24
CA LEU A 243 8.38 17.34 -7.69
C LEU A 243 7.29 18.26 -8.21
N GLY A 244 6.12 18.27 -7.58
CA GLY A 244 5.00 19.16 -7.93
C GLY A 244 5.34 20.65 -7.91
N GLY A 245 6.35 21.06 -7.14
CA GLY A 245 6.87 22.43 -7.15
C GLY A 245 7.70 22.79 -8.40
N TYR A 246 8.01 21.84 -9.24
CA TYR A 246 8.84 22.01 -10.44
C TYR A 246 8.16 21.54 -11.73
N VAL A 247 7.31 20.54 -11.63
CA VAL A 247 6.65 19.89 -12.78
C VAL A 247 5.21 19.58 -12.39
N GLU A 248 4.27 19.99 -13.23
CA GLU A 248 2.89 19.54 -13.10
C GLU A 248 2.81 18.05 -13.54
N THR A 249 2.80 17.16 -12.57
CA THR A 249 2.93 15.72 -12.78
C THR A 249 1.95 14.95 -11.91
N GLY A 250 1.77 13.69 -12.21
CA GLY A 250 0.95 12.78 -11.41
C GLY A 250 1.35 11.33 -11.66
N ASN A 251 1.75 10.65 -10.58
CA ASN A 251 2.01 9.21 -10.55
C ASN A 251 3.00 8.74 -11.64
N GLY A 252 4.16 9.38 -11.73
CA GLY A 252 5.22 9.04 -12.71
C GLY A 252 4.94 9.51 -14.14
N LYS A 253 3.87 10.30 -14.34
CA LYS A 253 3.41 10.71 -15.66
C LYS A 253 3.28 12.22 -15.74
N TRP A 254 3.70 12.76 -16.86
CA TRP A 254 3.63 14.16 -17.20
C TRP A 254 2.84 14.35 -18.50
N LEU A 255 1.85 15.26 -18.48
CA LEU A 255 1.15 15.68 -19.69
C LEU A 255 1.94 16.82 -20.32
N ASP A 256 2.64 16.55 -21.44
CA ASP A 256 3.42 17.57 -22.14
C ASP A 256 2.49 18.61 -22.79
N PRO A 257 2.52 19.88 -22.36
CA PRO A 257 1.65 20.91 -22.92
C PRO A 257 1.97 21.24 -24.37
N LYS A 258 3.11 20.82 -24.91
CA LYS A 258 3.55 21.11 -26.28
C LYS A 258 2.82 20.25 -27.31
N ASP A 259 2.51 19.00 -26.97
CA ASP A 259 1.88 18.03 -27.88
C ASP A 259 0.68 17.28 -27.29
N ASN A 260 0.31 17.63 -26.06
CA ASN A 260 -0.80 17.03 -25.30
C ASN A 260 -0.69 15.50 -25.18
N LYS A 261 0.54 14.99 -25.00
CA LYS A 261 0.81 13.57 -24.82
C LYS A 261 1.30 13.27 -23.41
N VAL A 262 0.86 12.13 -22.89
CA VAL A 262 1.38 11.59 -21.65
C VAL A 262 2.78 11.04 -21.89
N LYS A 263 3.73 11.49 -21.10
CA LYS A 263 5.15 11.12 -21.16
C LYS A 263 5.65 10.79 -19.76
N PRO A 264 6.80 10.11 -19.64
CA PRO A 264 7.46 9.95 -18.35
C PRO A 264 7.85 11.31 -17.77
N GLU A 265 7.62 11.51 -16.46
CA GLU A 265 7.88 12.79 -15.80
C GLU A 265 9.36 13.22 -15.79
N TRP A 266 10.30 12.25 -15.80
CA TRP A 266 11.74 12.56 -15.79
C TRP A 266 12.27 13.24 -17.07
N ILE A 267 11.45 13.33 -18.13
CA ILE A 267 11.80 14.11 -19.34
C ILE A 267 11.14 15.49 -19.35
N ALA A 268 10.37 15.84 -18.32
CA ALA A 268 9.71 17.14 -18.22
C ALA A 268 10.71 18.28 -18.00
N ASP A 269 10.40 19.43 -18.59
CA ASP A 269 11.10 20.65 -18.26
C ASP A 269 10.92 20.92 -16.75
N GLY A 270 11.97 21.16 -16.01
CA GLY A 270 11.93 21.35 -14.55
C GLY A 270 12.40 20.14 -13.74
N TYR A 271 12.31 18.91 -14.25
CA TYR A 271 12.79 17.74 -13.51
C TYR A 271 14.28 17.81 -13.14
N VAL A 272 15.11 18.33 -14.04
CA VAL A 272 16.54 18.55 -13.78
C VAL A 272 16.75 19.60 -12.68
N ASP A 273 15.92 20.63 -12.62
CA ASP A 273 16.04 21.67 -11.58
C ASP A 273 15.60 21.15 -10.21
N PHE A 274 14.59 20.28 -10.17
CA PHE A 274 14.26 19.50 -8.99
C PHE A 274 15.45 18.66 -8.49
N LEU A 275 16.10 17.88 -9.35
CA LEU A 275 17.28 17.08 -8.98
C LEU A 275 18.46 17.95 -8.51
N LYS A 276 18.68 19.10 -9.11
CA LYS A 276 19.71 20.06 -8.66
C LYS A 276 19.39 20.60 -7.26
N GLN A 277 18.12 20.84 -6.95
CA GLN A 277 17.73 21.28 -5.62
C GLN A 277 17.95 20.19 -4.58
N LEU A 278 17.58 18.95 -4.87
CA LEU A 278 17.85 17.82 -3.99
C LEU A 278 19.36 17.63 -3.75
N ASN A 279 20.16 17.72 -4.81
CA ASN A 279 21.61 17.60 -4.70
C ASN A 279 22.20 18.73 -3.80
N ARG A 280 21.75 19.97 -3.98
CA ARG A 280 22.17 21.06 -3.10
C ARG A 280 21.80 20.81 -1.64
N TRP A 281 20.57 20.38 -1.36
CA TRP A 281 20.14 20.07 -0.01
C TRP A 281 20.96 18.93 0.61
N TYR A 282 21.33 17.93 -0.20
CA TYR A 282 22.17 16.84 0.27
C TYR A 282 23.62 17.29 0.54
N GLU A 283 24.24 18.01 -0.38
CA GLU A 283 25.61 18.52 -0.22
C GLU A 283 25.73 19.49 0.96
N ASP A 284 24.75 20.37 1.11
CA ASP A 284 24.69 21.34 2.20
C ASP A 284 24.25 20.70 3.54
N GLY A 285 23.95 19.42 3.59
CA GLY A 285 23.50 18.73 4.79
C GLY A 285 22.15 19.23 5.33
N ILE A 286 21.28 19.68 4.45
CA ILE A 286 19.86 19.95 4.73
C ILE A 286 19.11 18.64 4.84
N ILE A 287 19.29 17.75 3.87
CA ILE A 287 18.77 16.37 3.92
C ILE A 287 19.72 15.52 4.75
N HIS A 288 19.17 14.74 5.66
CA HIS A 288 19.97 13.76 6.42
C HIS A 288 20.70 12.80 5.46
N LYS A 289 21.99 12.60 5.67
CA LYS A 289 22.86 11.86 4.73
C LYS A 289 22.41 10.43 4.48
N GLU A 290 21.74 9.82 5.44
CA GLU A 290 21.24 8.45 5.33
C GLU A 290 19.79 8.36 4.88
N SER A 291 19.10 9.49 4.60
CA SER A 291 17.67 9.52 4.23
C SER A 291 17.31 8.53 3.10
N PHE A 292 18.19 8.36 2.12
CA PHE A 292 17.95 7.45 1.00
C PHE A 292 18.23 5.98 1.30
N THR A 293 18.71 5.66 2.50
CA THR A 293 19.02 4.29 2.93
C THR A 293 18.37 3.91 4.25
N MET A 294 17.82 4.88 4.97
CA MET A 294 17.19 4.70 6.27
C MET A 294 15.94 3.84 6.20
N ASP A 295 15.79 2.95 7.16
CA ASP A 295 14.54 2.27 7.41
C ASP A 295 13.56 3.13 8.24
N VAL A 296 12.30 2.71 8.25
CA VAL A 296 11.22 3.43 8.95
C VAL A 296 11.47 3.53 10.45
N ASP A 297 12.08 2.53 11.06
CA ASP A 297 12.32 2.50 12.51
C ASP A 297 13.42 3.50 12.91
N THR A 298 14.43 3.67 12.07
CA THR A 298 15.45 4.70 12.24
C THR A 298 14.83 6.10 12.15
N ILE A 299 13.94 6.32 11.20
CA ILE A 299 13.22 7.60 11.05
C ILE A 299 12.37 7.90 12.28
N LYS A 300 11.57 6.94 12.75
CA LYS A 300 10.76 7.08 13.97
C LYS A 300 11.61 7.40 15.18
N ARG A 301 12.75 6.74 15.32
CA ARG A 301 13.70 6.97 16.43
C ARG A 301 14.21 8.42 16.41
N ASP A 302 14.61 8.94 15.26
CA ASP A 302 15.20 10.28 15.18
C ASP A 302 14.13 11.38 15.29
N LEU A 303 12.92 11.15 14.75
CA LEU A 303 11.77 11.99 15.04
C LEU A 303 11.45 12.04 16.55
N SER A 304 11.51 10.88 17.22
CA SER A 304 11.23 10.76 18.66
C SER A 304 12.30 11.40 19.57
N LYS A 305 13.51 11.61 19.05
CA LYS A 305 14.54 12.41 19.76
C LYS A 305 14.23 13.91 19.70
N GLY A 306 13.40 14.34 18.78
CA GLY A 306 13.08 15.75 18.59
C GLY A 306 14.17 16.54 17.88
N CYS A 307 15.08 15.89 17.13
CA CYS A 307 16.19 16.54 16.45
C CYS A 307 15.88 16.97 14.99
N VAL A 308 14.65 16.74 14.52
CA VAL A 308 14.23 16.95 13.12
C VAL A 308 13.38 18.20 13.00
N GLY A 309 13.72 19.10 12.08
CA GLY A 309 13.02 20.37 11.83
C GLY A 309 11.83 20.24 10.90
N ALA A 310 12.00 19.48 9.84
CA ALA A 310 10.94 19.14 8.89
C ALA A 310 11.08 17.70 8.42
N THR A 311 9.97 17.10 8.04
CA THR A 311 9.98 15.73 7.49
C THR A 311 8.96 15.57 6.36
N ALA A 312 9.38 14.90 5.29
CA ALA A 312 8.52 14.46 4.20
C ALA A 312 8.17 12.99 4.42
N ILE A 313 6.97 12.71 4.92
CA ILE A 313 6.60 11.40 5.46
C ILE A 313 5.10 11.14 5.32
N TRP A 314 4.72 9.88 5.39
CA TRP A 314 3.32 9.48 5.49
C TRP A 314 2.68 10.04 6.77
N TYR A 315 1.53 10.71 6.66
CA TYR A 315 0.89 11.44 7.76
C TYR A 315 0.70 10.62 9.06
N SER A 316 0.39 9.32 8.94
CA SER A 316 0.19 8.47 10.12
C SER A 316 1.46 8.25 10.94
N ARG A 317 2.66 8.47 10.36
CA ARG A 317 3.94 8.39 11.09
C ARG A 317 4.08 9.50 12.10
N ILE A 318 3.54 10.68 11.79
CA ILE A 318 3.53 11.81 12.74
C ILE A 318 2.70 11.47 13.97
N MET A 319 1.54 10.85 13.79
CA MET A 319 0.70 10.40 14.92
C MET A 319 1.42 9.37 15.80
N GLN A 320 2.14 8.42 15.21
CA GLN A 320 2.94 7.44 15.94
C GLN A 320 4.12 8.10 16.67
N THR A 321 4.77 9.06 16.04
CA THR A 321 5.86 9.83 16.65
C THR A 321 5.35 10.64 17.84
N GLU A 322 4.21 11.29 17.71
CA GLU A 322 3.58 12.04 18.80
C GLU A 322 3.28 11.16 20.02
N GLN A 323 2.80 9.94 19.80
CA GLN A 323 2.59 8.97 20.87
C GLN A 323 3.91 8.65 21.61
N ILE A 324 4.99 8.39 20.88
CA ILE A 324 6.30 8.09 21.47
C ILE A 324 6.84 9.31 22.23
N LEU A 325 6.68 10.50 21.68
CA LEU A 325 7.10 11.73 22.36
C LEU A 325 6.33 11.94 23.67
N ARG A 326 5.04 11.70 23.71
CA ARG A 326 4.22 11.75 24.94
C ARG A 326 4.69 10.75 26.01
N GLU A 327 5.13 9.56 25.59
CA GLU A 327 5.63 8.53 26.51
C GLU A 327 7.04 8.83 27.01
N SER A 328 7.89 9.47 26.19
CA SER A 328 9.31 9.72 26.48
C SER A 328 9.61 11.09 27.11
N MET A 329 8.73 12.07 26.90
CA MET A 329 8.88 13.45 27.37
C MET A 329 7.81 13.78 28.42
N PRO A 330 8.15 13.87 29.72
CA PRO A 330 7.17 14.15 30.79
C PRO A 330 6.41 15.49 30.61
N ASP A 331 7.06 16.46 29.97
CA ASP A 331 6.52 17.81 29.73
C ASP A 331 6.11 18.00 28.28
N PHE A 332 5.76 16.91 27.58
CA PHE A 332 5.32 16.99 26.18
C PHE A 332 4.12 17.91 26.04
N ASP A 333 4.33 18.99 25.33
CA ASP A 333 3.28 19.94 24.96
C ASP A 333 3.03 19.81 23.45
N ARG A 334 1.83 19.32 23.11
CA ARG A 334 1.46 19.12 21.73
C ARG A 334 1.58 20.38 20.89
N ASP A 335 1.17 21.52 21.43
CA ASP A 335 1.17 22.78 20.70
C ASP A 335 2.58 23.30 20.42
N LYS A 336 3.58 22.87 21.18
CA LYS A 336 4.98 23.24 20.96
C LYS A 336 5.74 22.27 20.10
N TYR A 337 5.55 20.97 20.35
CA TYR A 337 6.37 19.91 19.74
C TYR A 337 5.70 19.23 18.55
N THR A 338 4.53 19.69 18.13
CA THR A 338 3.83 19.07 17.01
C THR A 338 4.47 19.43 15.69
N TYR A 339 4.57 18.43 14.84
CA TYR A 339 4.77 18.67 13.44
C TYR A 339 3.44 19.11 12.81
N VAL A 340 3.40 20.32 12.30
CA VAL A 340 2.24 20.87 11.61
C VAL A 340 2.40 20.69 10.11
N TRP A 341 1.29 20.47 9.45
CA TRP A 341 1.28 20.30 8.01
C TRP A 341 1.61 21.63 7.32
N GLY A 342 2.59 21.62 6.43
CA GLY A 342 3.08 22.79 5.71
C GLY A 342 2.63 22.82 4.28
N MET A 343 2.82 22.03 3.38
CA MET A 343 2.57 22.15 1.94
C MET A 343 1.80 20.93 1.41
#